data_af1e62bb8c1d381a81eb0e64ba27a68f
#
_entry.id   af1e62bb8c1d381a81eb0e64ba27a68f
#
_cell.length_a   1.000
_cell.length_b   1.000
_cell.length_c   1.000
_cell.angle_alpha   90.00
_cell.angle_beta   90.00
_cell.angle_gamma   90.00
#
_symmetry.space_group_name_H-M   'P 1'
#
loop_
_entity.id
_entity.type
_entity.pdbx_description
1 polymer ?
#
loop_
_entity_poly.entity_id
_entity_poly.type
_entity_poly.pdbx_seq_one_letter_code
_entity_poly.pdbx_strand_id
1 'polypeptide(L)'
;LRRILSLKSEGIPSHIGFITDQSPRPNSIHDWMTFLHQDTPIFTGAERIGKKVGAAAYFIRVTRPRRGYYECHLERLTSDMREFADYELTELCMRRLEAEINEVPHLWLWTHRRWKHQRNH
;
A
#
# COMPACT_ATOMS: atom_id res chain seq x y z
N LEU A 1 -15.78 -0.18 -1.34
CA LEU A 1 -15.94 1.19 -1.84
C LEU A 1 -17.28 1.80 -1.43
N ARG A 2 -18.40 1.11 -1.65
CA ARG A 2 -19.75 1.63 -1.32
C ARG A 2 -19.85 2.08 0.14
N ARG A 3 -19.34 1.29 1.08
CA ARG A 3 -19.38 1.63 2.51
C ARG A 3 -18.50 2.85 2.82
N ILE A 4 -17.35 2.96 2.16
CA ILE A 4 -16.45 4.11 2.33
C ILE A 4 -17.13 5.41 1.87
N LEU A 5 -17.76 5.37 0.71
CA LEU A 5 -18.48 6.53 0.16
C LEU A 5 -19.67 6.91 1.05
N SER A 6 -20.38 5.92 1.58
CA SER A 6 -21.49 6.14 2.52
C SER A 6 -21.00 6.84 3.79
N LEU A 7 -19.94 6.38 4.40
CA LEU A 7 -19.36 7.03 5.60
C LEU A 7 -18.91 8.46 5.30
N LYS A 8 -18.33 8.69 4.14
CA LYS A 8 -17.92 10.04 3.71
C LYS A 8 -19.13 10.96 3.57
N SER A 9 -20.20 10.52 2.93
CA SER A 9 -21.40 11.32 2.72
C SER A 9 -22.13 11.61 4.04
N GLU A 10 -22.06 10.72 5.01
CA GLU A 10 -22.63 10.90 6.33
C GLU A 10 -21.76 11.75 7.26
N GLY A 11 -20.56 12.13 6.83
CA GLY A 11 -19.61 12.90 7.62
C GLY A 11 -18.99 12.13 8.77
N ILE A 12 -18.99 10.80 8.71
CA ILE A 12 -18.44 9.93 9.75
C ILE A 12 -16.96 9.71 9.53
N PRO A 13 -16.08 10.11 10.48
CA PRO A 13 -14.64 9.81 10.38
C PRO A 13 -14.40 8.29 10.40
N SER A 14 -13.49 7.83 9.54
CA SER A 14 -13.16 6.40 9.47
C SER A 14 -11.68 6.18 9.20
N HIS A 15 -11.16 5.05 9.68
CA HIS A 15 -9.82 4.56 9.38
C HIS A 15 -9.96 3.26 8.62
N ILE A 16 -9.33 3.19 7.44
CA ILE A 16 -9.43 2.03 6.57
C ILE A 16 -8.04 1.52 6.28
N GLY A 17 -7.81 0.25 6.61
CA GLY A 17 -6.56 -0.43 6.33
C GLY A 17 -6.60 -1.13 4.97
N PHE A 18 -5.52 -1.00 4.20
CA PHE A 18 -5.35 -1.73 2.95
C PHE A 18 -4.07 -2.55 2.99
N ILE A 19 -4.16 -3.79 2.58
CA ILE A 19 -3.00 -4.66 2.42
C ILE A 19 -2.50 -4.48 0.99
N THR A 20 -1.55 -3.56 0.80
CA THR A 20 -1.09 -3.14 -0.53
C THR A 20 0.20 -3.80 -0.97
N ASP A 21 0.86 -4.54 -0.08
CA ASP A 21 2.14 -5.21 -0.35
C ASP A 21 1.97 -6.53 -1.11
N GLN A 22 0.75 -7.03 -1.21
CA GLN A 22 0.47 -8.30 -1.85
C GLN A 22 0.12 -8.13 -3.33
N SER A 23 0.17 -9.24 -4.07
CA SER A 23 -0.08 -9.24 -5.50
C SER A 23 -1.54 -8.92 -5.83
N PRO A 24 -1.81 -7.98 -6.75
CA PRO A 24 -3.17 -7.73 -7.21
C PRO A 24 -3.72 -8.88 -8.06
N ARG A 25 -5.03 -8.88 -8.29
CA ARG A 25 -5.66 -9.83 -9.22
C ARG A 25 -5.26 -9.48 -10.66
N PRO A 26 -5.17 -10.46 -11.59
CA PRO A 26 -4.71 -10.19 -12.97
C PRO A 26 -5.45 -9.06 -13.67
N ASN A 27 -6.78 -9.02 -13.56
CA ASN A 27 -7.61 -7.99 -14.19
C ASN A 27 -7.70 -6.69 -13.38
N SER A 28 -6.96 -6.59 -12.28
CA SER A 28 -6.87 -5.38 -11.45
C SER A 28 -5.46 -4.78 -11.46
N ILE A 29 -4.60 -5.25 -12.35
CA ILE A 29 -3.24 -4.69 -12.51
C ILE A 29 -3.33 -3.44 -13.38
N HIS A 30 -3.01 -2.28 -12.80
CA HIS A 30 -3.04 -0.99 -13.50
C HIS A 30 -1.66 -0.35 -13.62
N ASP A 31 -0.70 -0.80 -12.84
CA ASP A 31 0.65 -0.25 -12.86
C ASP A 31 1.68 -1.30 -12.46
N TRP A 32 2.89 -1.11 -12.95
CA TRP A 32 4.05 -1.96 -12.68
C TRP A 32 5.23 -1.09 -12.27
N MET A 33 6.07 -1.60 -11.38
CA MET A 33 7.30 -0.94 -11.00
C MET A 33 8.40 -1.96 -10.72
N THR A 34 9.64 -1.51 -10.72
CA THR A 34 10.75 -2.33 -10.23
C THR A 34 10.72 -2.34 -8.71
N PHE A 35 10.53 -3.51 -8.13
CA PHE A 35 10.48 -3.73 -6.70
C PHE A 35 11.37 -4.91 -6.33
N LEU A 36 12.32 -4.70 -5.43
CA LEU A 36 13.35 -5.69 -5.07
C LEU A 36 14.03 -6.26 -6.32
N HIS A 37 14.39 -5.39 -7.25
CA HIS A 37 15.07 -5.71 -8.52
C HIS A 37 14.24 -6.55 -9.50
N GLN A 38 12.93 -6.62 -9.32
CA GLN A 38 12.03 -7.37 -10.21
C GLN A 38 10.88 -6.49 -10.68
N ASP A 39 10.46 -6.71 -11.94
CA ASP A 39 9.27 -6.05 -12.49
C ASP A 39 8.03 -6.60 -11.77
N THR A 40 7.32 -5.73 -11.08
CA THR A 40 6.32 -6.12 -10.08
C THR A 40 5.01 -5.38 -10.31
N PRO A 41 3.87 -6.10 -10.43
CA PRO A 41 2.57 -5.45 -10.44
C PRO A 41 2.23 -4.92 -9.06
N ILE A 42 1.68 -3.72 -8.99
CA ILE A 42 1.35 -3.07 -7.73
C ILE A 42 -0.15 -2.87 -7.57
N PHE A 43 -0.62 -2.93 -6.32
CA PHE A 43 -2.02 -2.78 -5.98
C PHE A 43 -2.38 -1.30 -5.84
N THR A 44 -3.14 -0.77 -6.79
CA THR A 44 -3.49 0.66 -6.87
C THR A 44 -4.86 0.99 -6.27
N GLY A 45 -5.59 -0.01 -5.78
CA GLY A 45 -6.96 0.18 -5.29
C GLY A 45 -7.08 1.16 -4.13
N ALA A 46 -6.14 1.13 -3.19
CA ALA A 46 -6.14 2.04 -2.05
C ALA A 46 -6.01 3.50 -2.49
N GLU A 47 -5.10 3.79 -3.41
CA GLU A 47 -4.91 5.13 -3.95
C GLU A 47 -6.15 5.61 -4.72
N ARG A 48 -6.70 4.75 -5.56
CA ARG A 48 -7.90 5.08 -6.35
C ARG A 48 -9.09 5.41 -5.46
N ILE A 49 -9.33 4.62 -4.43
CA ILE A 49 -10.41 4.86 -3.48
C ILE A 49 -10.14 6.11 -2.64
N GLY A 50 -8.92 6.25 -2.13
CA GLY A 50 -8.53 7.39 -1.32
C GLY A 50 -8.65 8.72 -2.06
N LYS A 51 -8.30 8.75 -3.35
CA LYS A 51 -8.47 9.94 -4.19
C LYS A 51 -9.94 10.32 -4.38
N LYS A 52 -10.83 9.34 -4.52
CA LYS A 52 -12.26 9.61 -4.66
C LYS A 52 -12.84 10.33 -3.45
N VAL A 53 -12.37 10.02 -2.26
CA VAL A 53 -12.88 10.61 -1.03
C VAL A 53 -11.99 11.72 -0.47
N GLY A 54 -10.87 12.01 -1.11
CA GLY A 54 -9.92 13.02 -0.65
C GLY A 54 -9.30 12.67 0.69
N ALA A 55 -8.97 11.39 0.91
CA ALA A 55 -8.45 10.90 2.18
C ALA A 55 -6.99 11.27 2.40
N ALA A 56 -6.59 11.33 3.66
CA ALA A 56 -5.18 11.33 4.05
C ALA A 56 -4.64 9.91 3.95
N ALA A 57 -3.34 9.78 3.71
CA ALA A 57 -2.68 8.49 3.62
C ALA A 57 -1.58 8.38 4.66
N TYR A 58 -1.53 7.21 5.30
CA TYR A 58 -0.51 6.86 6.28
C TYR A 58 0.13 5.54 5.88
N PHE A 59 1.45 5.46 6.02
CA PHE A 59 2.18 4.21 5.90
C PHE A 59 2.37 3.62 7.30
N ILE A 60 2.04 2.34 7.47
CA ILE A 60 2.22 1.65 8.74
C ILE A 60 3.54 0.90 8.70
N ARG A 61 4.49 1.33 9.52
CA ARG A 61 5.76 0.67 9.71
C ARG A 61 5.67 -0.21 10.96
N VAL A 62 6.00 -1.49 10.84
CA VAL A 62 5.99 -2.43 11.95
C VAL A 62 7.42 -2.75 12.35
N THR A 63 7.73 -2.62 13.63
CA THR A 63 9.01 -3.01 14.20
C THR A 63 8.80 -4.08 15.27
N ARG A 64 9.82 -4.88 15.53
CA ARG A 64 9.81 -5.89 16.59
C ARG A 64 10.97 -5.61 17.56
N PRO A 65 10.71 -4.84 18.64
CA PRO A 65 11.77 -4.50 19.61
C PRO A 65 12.30 -5.72 20.36
N ARG A 66 11.46 -6.73 20.57
CA ARG A 66 11.85 -8.01 21.18
C ARG A 66 10.86 -9.10 20.78
N ARG A 67 11.24 -10.37 21.01
CA ARG A 67 10.41 -11.52 20.66
C ARG A 67 9.02 -11.43 21.30
N GLY A 68 7.98 -11.58 20.48
CA GLY A 68 6.58 -11.53 20.91
C GLY A 68 6.01 -10.13 21.06
N TYR A 69 6.80 -9.07 20.80
CA TYR A 69 6.36 -7.68 20.92
C TYR A 69 6.53 -6.95 19.59
N TYR A 70 5.48 -6.25 19.16
CA TYR A 70 5.47 -5.50 17.91
C TYR A 70 5.02 -4.08 18.16
N GLU A 71 5.64 -3.12 17.48
CA GLU A 71 5.24 -1.73 17.50
C GLU A 71 4.83 -1.30 16.10
N CYS A 72 3.69 -0.61 16.01
CA CYS A 72 3.21 -0.03 14.74
C CYS A 72 3.43 1.48 14.78
N HIS A 73 4.11 1.99 13.77
CA HIS A 73 4.38 3.42 13.61
C HIS A 73 3.60 3.93 12.41
N LEU A 74 2.80 4.98 12.62
CA LEU A 74 2.05 5.62 11.55
C LEU A 74 2.84 6.80 11.02
N GLU A 75 3.22 6.74 9.74
CA GLU A 75 3.90 7.83 9.05
C GLU A 75 2.92 8.47 8.07
N ARG A 76 2.62 9.76 8.26
CA ARG A 76 1.73 10.46 7.34
C ARG A 76 2.46 10.72 6.02
N LEU A 77 1.89 10.22 4.92
CA LEU A 77 2.42 10.44 3.58
C LEU A 77 1.83 11.72 2.96
N THR A 78 0.55 11.95 3.16
CA THR A 78 -0.13 13.15 2.68
C THR A 78 -1.40 13.40 3.47
N SER A 79 -1.83 14.65 3.54
CA SER A 79 -3.13 15.02 4.10
C SER A 79 -4.26 14.88 3.07
N ASP A 80 -3.94 14.80 1.77
CA ASP A 80 -4.92 14.62 0.70
C ASP A 80 -4.28 13.86 -0.47
N MET A 81 -4.77 12.65 -0.72
CA MET A 81 -4.25 11.79 -1.78
C MET A 81 -4.39 12.39 -3.18
N ARG A 82 -5.30 13.37 -3.38
CA ARG A 82 -5.51 14.03 -4.68
C ARG A 82 -4.33 14.90 -5.09
N GLU A 83 -3.40 15.20 -4.18
CA GLU A 83 -2.18 15.96 -4.49
C GLU A 83 -1.20 15.21 -5.40
N PHE A 84 -1.34 13.89 -5.48
CA PHE A 84 -0.43 13.03 -6.23
C PHE A 84 -0.98 12.71 -7.63
N ALA A 85 -0.08 12.57 -8.61
CA ALA A 85 -0.42 12.02 -9.91
C ALA A 85 -0.78 10.53 -9.79
N ASP A 86 -1.42 9.98 -10.81
CA ASP A 86 -1.87 8.59 -10.78
C ASP A 86 -0.70 7.63 -10.54
N TYR A 87 -0.91 6.75 -9.55
CA TYR A 87 0.00 5.68 -9.10
C TYR A 87 1.27 6.17 -8.38
N GLU A 88 1.51 7.47 -8.34
CA GLU A 88 2.68 8.05 -7.69
C GLU A 88 2.72 7.73 -6.19
N LEU A 89 1.57 7.85 -5.52
CA LEU A 89 1.46 7.54 -4.09
C LEU A 89 1.63 6.04 -3.83
N THR A 90 1.06 5.19 -4.68
CA THR A 90 1.22 3.73 -4.58
C THR A 90 2.69 3.34 -4.74
N GLU A 91 3.38 3.92 -5.71
CA GLU A 91 4.81 3.69 -5.91
C GLU A 91 5.64 4.16 -4.72
N LEU A 92 5.27 5.31 -4.14
CA LEU A 92 5.93 5.81 -2.92
C LEU A 92 5.78 4.82 -1.76
N CYS A 93 4.59 4.27 -1.55
CA CYS A 93 4.34 3.25 -0.54
C CYS A 93 5.20 2.01 -0.77
N MET A 94 5.30 1.56 -2.02
CA MET A 94 6.11 0.39 -2.36
C MET A 94 7.61 0.65 -2.15
N ARG A 95 8.09 1.86 -2.42
CA ARG A 95 9.49 2.24 -2.13
C ARG A 95 9.75 2.26 -0.63
N ARG A 96 8.81 2.74 0.17
CA ARG A 96 8.91 2.70 1.63
C ARG A 96 8.94 1.25 2.13
N LEU A 97 8.10 0.39 1.58
CA LEU A 97 8.10 -1.03 1.91
C LEU A 97 9.42 -1.69 1.52
N GLU A 98 9.94 -1.41 0.34
CA GLU A 98 11.23 -1.92 -0.12
C GLU A 98 12.35 -1.56 0.85
N ALA A 99 12.38 -0.32 1.32
CA ALA A 99 13.35 0.14 2.30
C ALA A 99 13.22 -0.64 3.62
N GLU A 100 12.01 -0.88 4.10
CA GLU A 100 11.76 -1.68 5.30
C GLU A 100 12.23 -3.13 5.15
N ILE A 101 11.96 -3.74 4.00
CA ILE A 101 12.39 -5.12 3.72
C ILE A 101 13.90 -5.21 3.69
N ASN A 102 14.59 -4.25 3.08
CA ASN A 102 16.04 -4.21 3.02
C ASN A 102 16.68 -4.03 4.40
N GLU A 103 16.02 -3.28 5.28
CA GLU A 103 16.48 -3.05 6.65
C GLU A 103 16.23 -4.25 7.56
N VAL A 104 15.01 -4.82 7.51
CA VAL A 104 14.60 -5.95 8.38
C VAL A 104 13.91 -7.02 7.52
N PRO A 105 14.66 -7.80 6.72
CA PRO A 105 14.08 -8.74 5.75
C PRO A 105 13.18 -9.81 6.35
N HIS A 106 13.47 -10.26 7.57
CA HIS A 106 12.73 -11.37 8.19
C HIS A 106 11.32 -11.00 8.66
N LEU A 107 10.94 -9.72 8.67
CA LEU A 107 9.60 -9.30 9.06
C LEU A 107 8.60 -9.33 7.91
N TRP A 108 9.06 -9.47 6.65
CA TRP A 108 8.17 -9.55 5.50
C TRP A 108 7.69 -10.97 5.26
N LEU A 109 6.45 -11.10 4.75
CA LEU A 109 5.84 -12.40 4.49
C LEU A 109 6.39 -13.02 3.21
N TRP A 110 7.55 -13.65 3.28
CA TRP A 110 8.21 -14.28 2.15
C TRP A 110 7.46 -15.50 1.58
N THR A 111 6.56 -16.10 2.33
CA THR A 111 5.73 -17.23 1.87
C THR A 111 4.64 -16.80 0.89
N HIS A 112 4.33 -15.50 0.82
CA HIS A 112 3.40 -14.97 -0.18
C HIS A 112 4.05 -14.97 -1.56
N ARG A 113 3.35 -15.53 -2.55
CA ARG A 113 3.83 -15.59 -3.93
C ARG A 113 3.64 -14.23 -4.61
N ARG A 114 4.54 -13.28 -4.32
CA ARG A 114 4.43 -11.88 -4.75
C ARG A 114 4.52 -11.73 -6.28
N TRP A 115 5.41 -12.49 -6.93
CA TRP A 115 5.70 -12.38 -8.36
C TRP A 115 5.02 -13.48 -9.18
N LYS A 116 3.80 -13.82 -8.86
CA LYS A 116 3.03 -14.85 -9.59
C LYS A 116 2.55 -14.35 -10.96
N HIS A 117 2.49 -13.06 -11.18
CA HIS A 117 2.14 -12.46 -12.45
C HIS A 117 3.37 -11.80 -13.06
N GLN A 118 3.57 -12.01 -14.36
CA GLN A 118 4.67 -11.43 -15.13
C GLN A 118 4.09 -10.55 -16.22
N ARG A 119 4.77 -9.44 -16.48
CA ARG A 119 4.38 -8.55 -17.56
C ARG A 119 4.77 -9.18 -18.92
N ASN A 120 3.83 -9.21 -19.83
CA ASN A 120 4.12 -9.59 -21.21
C ASN A 120 4.79 -8.41 -21.91
N HIS A 121 5.97 -8.66 -22.42
CA HIS A 121 6.75 -7.66 -23.15
C HIS A 121 6.53 -7.78 -24.66
#